data_fe0464e225f16880f44f4613ed2a270a
#
_entry.id   fe0464e225f16880f44f4613ed2a270a
#
_cell.length_a   1.000
_cell.length_b   1.000
_cell.length_c   1.000
_cell.angle_alpha   90.00
_cell.angle_beta   90.00
_cell.angle_gamma   90.00
#
_symmetry.space_group_name_H-M   'P 1'
#
loop_
_entity.id
_entity.type
_entity.pdbx_description
1 polymer ?
#
loop_
_entity_poly.entity_id
_entity_poly.type
_entity_poly.pdbx_seq_one_letter_code
_entity_poly.pdbx_strand_id
1 'polypeptide(L)'
;MLRFRSLGSGSSGNATVVEAGDGSQVRRLLVDCGFGIRQLAARLGAAGLGIDQIDAIFITHEHADHVGCGPTAALRHRIPLWMSYGTHAAL
;
A
#
# COMPACT_ATOMS: atom_id res chain seq x y z
N MET A 1 -4.91 16.33 -10.22
CA MET A 1 -4.69 15.00 -10.82
C MET A 1 -5.06 13.94 -9.80
N LEU A 2 -5.78 12.94 -10.23
CA LEU A 2 -6.10 11.78 -9.40
C LEU A 2 -5.90 10.53 -10.26
N ARG A 3 -5.12 9.57 -9.77
CA ARG A 3 -4.78 8.37 -10.53
C ARG A 3 -4.77 7.15 -9.63
N PHE A 4 -5.25 6.03 -10.15
CA PHE A 4 -5.24 4.73 -9.48
C PHE A 4 -4.39 3.77 -10.29
N ARG A 5 -3.53 3.01 -9.59
CA ARG A 5 -2.72 1.96 -10.21
C ARG A 5 -2.86 0.68 -9.40
N SER A 6 -3.45 -0.35 -9.98
CA SER A 6 -3.50 -1.66 -9.33
C SER A 6 -2.12 -2.33 -9.43
N LEU A 7 -1.62 -2.79 -8.30
CA LEU A 7 -0.42 -3.63 -8.24
C LEU A 7 -0.78 -5.10 -8.24
N GLY A 8 -2.03 -5.42 -7.96
CA GLY A 8 -2.56 -6.77 -7.97
C GLY A 8 -3.93 -6.81 -7.33
N SER A 9 -4.72 -7.82 -7.70
CA SER A 9 -6.06 -8.03 -7.13
C SER A 9 -6.35 -9.53 -7.09
N GLY A 10 -7.15 -9.94 -6.10
CA GLY A 10 -7.56 -11.33 -5.94
C GLY A 10 -6.99 -11.96 -4.68
N SER A 11 -7.17 -13.28 -4.56
CA SER A 11 -6.81 -14.02 -3.35
C SER A 11 -5.30 -14.19 -3.15
N SER A 12 -4.50 -13.95 -4.18
CA SER A 12 -3.03 -14.01 -4.08
C SER A 12 -2.40 -12.70 -3.61
N GLY A 13 -3.17 -11.63 -3.50
CA GLY A 13 -2.72 -10.35 -2.98
C GLY A 13 -3.44 -9.17 -3.62
N ASN A 14 -3.71 -8.16 -2.81
CA ASN A 14 -4.38 -6.93 -3.23
C ASN A 14 -3.53 -5.73 -2.85
N ALA A 15 -3.32 -4.83 -3.79
CA ALA A 15 -2.67 -3.55 -3.53
C ALA A 15 -2.99 -2.57 -4.65
N THR A 16 -3.27 -1.33 -4.28
CA THR A 16 -3.57 -0.25 -5.21
C THR A 16 -2.87 1.01 -4.74
N VAL A 17 -2.17 1.68 -5.64
CA VAL A 17 -1.61 2.99 -5.37
C VAL A 17 -2.58 4.05 -5.85
N VAL A 18 -2.96 4.96 -4.96
CA VAL A 18 -3.76 6.13 -5.28
C VAL A 18 -2.83 7.34 -5.26
N GLU A 19 -2.76 8.04 -6.38
CA GLU A 19 -1.95 9.24 -6.53
C GLU A 19 -2.84 10.46 -6.65
N ALA A 20 -2.53 11.51 -5.91
CA ALA A 20 -3.21 12.79 -6.00
C ALA A 20 -2.18 13.92 -6.01
N GLY A 21 -2.41 14.93 -6.82
CA GLY A 21 -1.46 16.03 -6.90
C GLY A 21 -1.96 17.19 -7.75
N ASP A 22 -1.21 18.28 -7.73
CA ASP A 22 -1.53 19.52 -8.42
C ASP A 22 -0.43 19.98 -9.40
N GLY A 23 0.50 19.10 -9.73
CA GLY A 23 1.62 19.40 -10.59
C GLY A 23 2.90 19.83 -9.87
N SER A 24 2.80 20.36 -8.65
CA SER A 24 3.96 20.70 -7.83
C SER A 24 4.26 19.63 -6.79
N GLN A 25 3.24 18.95 -6.29
CA GLN A 25 3.36 17.86 -5.33
C GLN A 25 2.45 16.72 -5.71
N VAL A 26 2.94 15.48 -5.52
CA VAL A 26 2.16 14.27 -5.68
C VAL A 26 2.21 13.52 -4.35
N ARG A 27 1.04 13.15 -3.85
CA ARG A 27 0.90 12.29 -2.66
C ARG A 27 0.43 10.92 -3.10
N ARG A 28 0.98 9.89 -2.46
CA ARG A 28 0.66 8.50 -2.80
C ARG A 28 0.21 7.74 -1.58
N LEU A 29 -0.96 7.12 -1.70
CA LEU A 29 -1.53 6.24 -0.70
C LEU A 29 -1.49 4.82 -1.25
N LEU A 30 -0.90 3.89 -0.50
CA LEU A 30 -0.98 2.47 -0.82
C LEU A 30 -2.17 1.89 -0.07
N VAL A 31 -3.18 1.45 -0.82
CA VAL A 31 -4.38 0.81 -0.27
C VAL A 31 -4.19 -0.69 -0.37
N ASP A 32 -4.10 -1.34 0.78
CA ASP A 32 -3.76 -2.75 0.94
C ASP A 32 -2.34 -3.07 0.47
N CYS A 33 -1.79 -4.14 0.99
CA CYS A 33 -0.43 -4.57 0.71
C CYS A 33 -0.33 -6.08 0.90
N GLY A 34 -1.14 -6.83 0.15
CA GLY A 34 -1.33 -8.27 0.31
C GLY A 34 -0.18 -9.12 -0.20
N PHE A 35 1.04 -8.59 -0.25
CA PHE A 35 2.23 -9.28 -0.77
C PHE A 35 3.33 -9.34 0.29
N GLY A 36 4.32 -10.21 0.07
CA GLY A 36 5.57 -10.14 0.79
C GLY A 36 6.35 -8.88 0.39
N ILE A 37 7.32 -8.48 1.23
CA ILE A 37 8.00 -7.20 1.04
C ILE A 37 8.81 -7.13 -0.26
N ARG A 38 9.41 -8.25 -0.68
CA ARG A 38 10.15 -8.31 -1.95
C ARG A 38 9.22 -8.18 -3.14
N GLN A 39 8.08 -8.83 -3.07
CA GLN A 39 7.08 -8.80 -4.14
C GLN A 39 6.46 -7.40 -4.25
N LEU A 40 6.21 -6.74 -3.12
CA LEU A 40 5.75 -5.37 -3.12
C LEU A 40 6.76 -4.46 -3.82
N ALA A 41 8.04 -4.58 -3.47
CA ALA A 41 9.09 -3.76 -4.09
C ALA A 41 9.16 -3.98 -5.59
N ALA A 42 9.05 -5.24 -6.05
CA ALA A 42 9.07 -5.56 -7.47
C ALA A 42 7.87 -4.96 -8.22
N ARG A 43 6.68 -5.04 -7.62
CA ARG A 43 5.46 -4.52 -8.23
C ARG A 43 5.44 -2.99 -8.27
N LEU A 44 5.92 -2.33 -7.21
CA LEU A 44 6.11 -0.89 -7.22
C LEU A 44 7.12 -0.49 -8.29
N GLY A 45 8.24 -1.20 -8.40
CA GLY A 45 9.26 -0.94 -9.42
C GLY A 45 8.72 -1.07 -10.83
N ALA A 46 7.85 -2.06 -11.09
CA ALA A 46 7.20 -2.22 -12.38
C ALA A 46 6.26 -1.03 -12.70
N ALA A 47 5.74 -0.36 -11.68
CA ALA A 47 4.94 0.85 -11.83
C ALA A 47 5.79 2.13 -11.83
N GLY A 48 7.12 2.00 -11.80
CA GLY A 48 8.03 3.14 -11.79
C GLY A 48 8.17 3.81 -10.43
N LEU A 49 7.87 3.09 -9.34
CA LEU A 49 7.84 3.66 -7.99
C LEU A 49 8.79 2.92 -7.05
N GLY A 50 9.27 3.64 -6.05
CA GLY A 50 9.94 3.06 -4.88
C GLY A 50 9.06 3.18 -3.66
N ILE A 51 9.32 2.37 -2.65
CA ILE A 51 8.58 2.40 -1.38
C ILE A 51 8.72 3.77 -0.67
N ASP A 52 9.82 4.44 -0.88
CA ASP A 52 10.07 5.78 -0.32
C ASP A 52 9.16 6.86 -0.90
N GLN A 53 8.46 6.56 -2.01
CA GLN A 53 7.50 7.47 -2.63
C GLN A 53 6.07 7.27 -2.11
N ILE A 54 5.86 6.31 -1.22
CA ILE A 54 4.55 6.05 -0.60
C ILE A 54 4.45 6.90 0.67
N ASP A 55 3.42 7.72 0.75
CA ASP A 55 3.22 8.66 1.86
C ASP A 55 2.40 8.07 3.00
N ALA A 56 1.54 7.10 2.71
CA ALA A 56 0.72 6.43 3.73
C ALA A 56 0.25 5.08 3.21
N ILE A 57 -0.07 4.17 4.14
CA ILE A 57 -0.64 2.86 3.85
C ILE A 57 -1.97 2.74 4.56
N PHE A 58 -3.00 2.27 3.87
CA PHE A 58 -4.31 1.99 4.45
C PHE A 58 -4.69 0.55 4.20
N ILE A 59 -5.02 -0.19 5.27
CA ILE A 59 -5.44 -1.59 5.21
C ILE A 59 -6.95 -1.66 5.35
N THR A 60 -7.63 -2.22 4.35
CA THR A 60 -9.09 -2.29 4.32
C THR A 60 -9.65 -3.51 5.06
N HIS A 61 -8.90 -4.62 5.09
CA HIS A 61 -9.36 -5.89 5.68
C HIS A 61 -8.23 -6.55 6.45
N GLU A 62 -8.57 -7.35 7.47
CA GLU A 62 -7.61 -8.09 8.27
C GLU A 62 -7.05 -9.35 7.58
N HIS A 63 -7.58 -9.72 6.42
CA HIS A 63 -7.15 -10.92 5.69
C HIS A 63 -5.74 -10.74 5.10
N ALA A 64 -4.99 -11.84 5.02
CA ALA A 64 -3.59 -11.81 4.59
C ALA A 64 -3.42 -11.26 3.17
N ASP A 65 -4.38 -11.49 2.27
CA ASP A 65 -4.33 -10.98 0.90
C ASP A 65 -4.54 -9.46 0.82
N HIS A 66 -4.81 -8.78 1.93
CA HIS A 66 -4.87 -7.33 2.05
C HIS A 66 -3.78 -6.78 2.98
N VAL A 67 -3.50 -7.46 4.09
CA VAL A 67 -2.52 -7.03 5.09
C VAL A 67 -1.08 -7.26 4.61
N GLY A 68 -0.78 -8.49 4.21
CA GLY A 68 0.54 -8.90 3.74
C GLY A 68 1.68 -8.32 4.57
N CYS A 69 2.58 -7.62 3.92
CA CYS A 69 3.72 -6.97 4.55
C CYS A 69 3.44 -5.52 4.98
N GLY A 70 2.16 -5.06 4.95
CA GLY A 70 1.82 -3.68 5.25
C GLY A 70 2.42 -3.16 6.55
N PRO A 71 2.15 -3.82 7.70
CA PRO A 71 2.73 -3.37 8.97
C PRO A 71 4.26 -3.38 8.99
N THR A 72 4.89 -4.40 8.39
CA THR A 72 6.35 -4.49 8.30
C THR A 72 6.93 -3.36 7.46
N ALA A 73 6.33 -3.09 6.29
CA ALA A 73 6.76 -2.01 5.42
C ALA A 73 6.58 -0.65 6.09
N ALA A 74 5.45 -0.44 6.76
CA ALA A 74 5.17 0.80 7.48
C ALA A 74 6.22 1.06 8.55
N LEU A 75 6.53 0.04 9.36
CA LEU A 75 7.52 0.17 10.43
C LEU A 75 8.93 0.40 9.86
N ARG A 76 9.33 -0.40 8.88
CA ARG A 76 10.67 -0.34 8.30
C ARG A 76 10.96 0.99 7.62
N HIS A 77 9.98 1.53 6.90
CA HIS A 77 10.14 2.74 6.10
C HIS A 77 9.52 3.98 6.75
N ARG A 78 9.04 3.85 7.99
CA ARG A 78 8.44 4.95 8.76
C ARG A 78 7.28 5.60 8.01
N ILE A 79 6.43 4.77 7.42
CA ILE A 79 5.25 5.23 6.68
C ILE A 79 4.05 5.12 7.61
N PRO A 80 3.20 6.17 7.74
CA PRO A 80 1.97 6.09 8.52
C PRO A 80 1.08 4.94 8.03
N LEU A 81 0.58 4.15 8.97
CA LEU A 81 -0.31 3.02 8.70
C LEU A 81 -1.68 3.32 9.29
N TRP A 82 -2.70 3.26 8.44
CA TRP A 82 -4.08 3.50 8.81
C TRP A 82 -4.90 2.24 8.55
N MET A 83 -5.87 1.98 9.41
CA MET A 83 -6.80 0.86 9.23
C MET A 83 -8.08 1.14 9.99
N SER A 84 -9.17 0.44 9.64
CA SER A 84 -10.41 0.55 10.40
C SER A 84 -10.21 -0.02 11.80
N TYR A 85 -11.06 0.39 12.75
CA TYR A 85 -11.01 -0.13 14.11
C TYR A 85 -11.16 -1.65 14.12
N GLY A 86 -12.09 -2.19 13.33
CA GLY A 86 -12.30 -3.63 13.23
C GLY A 86 -11.07 -4.37 12.74
N THR A 87 -10.41 -3.85 11.70
CA THR A 87 -9.17 -4.42 11.18
C THR A 87 -8.06 -4.37 12.23
N HIS A 88 -7.89 -3.24 12.90
CA HIS A 88 -6.88 -3.08 13.95
C HIS A 88 -7.12 -4.05 15.10
N ALA A 89 -8.36 -4.23 15.53
CA ALA A 89 -8.69 -5.15 16.63
C ALA A 89 -8.45 -6.60 16.27
N ALA A 90 -8.54 -6.97 14.96
CA ALA A 90 -8.31 -8.33 14.49
C ALA A 90 -6.80 -8.65 14.33
N LEU A 91 -5.96 -7.66 14.21
CA LEU A 91 -4.52 -7.82 14.10
C LEU A 91 -3.85 -7.70 15.46
#